data_90cbb2c2ae2485d391d845b8289c2d26
#
_entry.id   90cbb2c2ae2485d391d845b8289c2d26
#
_cell.length_a   1.000
_cell.length_b   1.000
_cell.length_c   1.000
_cell.angle_alpha   90.00
_cell.angle_beta   90.00
_cell.angle_gamma   90.00
#
_symmetry.space_group_name_H-M   'P 1'
#
loop_
_entity.id
_entity.type
_entity.pdbx_description
1 polymer ?
#
loop_
_entity_poly.entity_id
_entity_poly.type
_entity_poly.pdbx_seq_one_letter_code
_entity_poly.pdbx_strand_id
1 'polypeptide(L)'
;MKIAELTKAWSMGLSASLVVAVGLFAGCESGPAYEEGRSGQKPMPHSEPADDSSGSAAAAVTPAGTTTIYLPGGTPDSSVIKLYREGPSEVTVGQDFVINMEVTNLTSDTTLRDVVLFGHHADDVEIVTSSPEATMVNGQPSWSVGSLEPGQSATLSVTHRASAVGAIVDCATVTYTPYACLAINVTEPALQLAKTMPAEVLSCDPIPVRYVVTNSGSGPATGVEVRDELPEGLVVAGSGRKVVVAPVGTLAPGESKAFEVTLEATAIGSYTNRATATGTGNLAAEDSADVTVLKPELAIAKTGPAEMFVGRTIDYTIGIMNTGNGEARDTVVVDTLPANATLVSASDGGVVNGQTITWNVGTLAPGAEREFTVEVRPTDKGEYVNSVMARAYCAETVDDSITTDVKGIPAVLLEVVDAIDPVEVGTNTTYVITVTNQGSAIDRDIDLKVTLEDGAEFVSGTGPTEITGEGMVVDLLPLDSLQPKQKATWQIVVKATNTGDKRFRVEMDTAQLTRPVFETEATNFYE
;
A
#
# COMPACT_ATOMS: atom_id res chain seq x y z
N MET A 1 21.53 25.02 -28.97
CA MET A 1 20.89 26.35 -28.94
C MET A 1 20.26 26.42 -27.55
N LYS A 2 21.01 26.88 -26.50
CA LYS A 2 20.98 28.22 -25.88
C LYS A 2 19.55 28.63 -25.56
N ILE A 3 19.10 28.87 -24.33
CA ILE A 3 19.47 29.88 -23.31
C ILE A 3 18.76 29.44 -22.01
N ALA A 4 19.28 29.17 -20.88
CA ALA A 4 19.83 30.09 -19.83
C ALA A 4 18.74 30.70 -18.92
N GLU A 5 18.76 30.26 -17.63
CA GLU A 5 18.89 31.07 -16.41
C GLU A 5 17.85 32.16 -16.11
N LEU A 6 17.25 32.05 -14.92
CA LEU A 6 17.18 33.17 -13.99
C LEU A 6 16.98 32.70 -12.54
N THR A 7 18.04 32.80 -11.78
CA THR A 7 18.12 32.79 -10.31
C THR A 7 17.79 34.16 -9.73
N LYS A 8 17.23 34.19 -8.50
CA LYS A 8 17.49 35.05 -7.32
C LYS A 8 16.22 35.12 -6.46
N ALA A 9 16.15 34.52 -5.31
CA ALA A 9 16.72 34.99 -4.01
C ALA A 9 15.96 36.18 -3.44
N TRP A 10 15.32 35.99 -2.29
CA TRP A 10 15.43 36.91 -1.14
C TRP A 10 15.10 36.17 0.16
N SER A 11 16.02 36.31 1.06
CA SER A 11 16.15 35.85 2.42
C SER A 11 15.58 36.85 3.44
N MET A 12 15.56 36.42 4.70
CA MET A 12 15.33 37.13 5.97
C MET A 12 13.87 37.12 6.43
N GLY A 13 13.50 36.65 7.57
CA GLY A 13 14.20 36.38 8.82
C GLY A 13 13.25 36.81 9.93
N LEU A 14 12.98 35.99 10.88
CA LEU A 14 12.97 36.38 12.30
C LEU A 14 12.51 35.17 13.15
N SER A 15 13.44 34.69 13.93
CA SER A 15 13.28 33.82 15.06
C SER A 15 12.52 34.52 16.19
N ALA A 16 11.52 33.85 16.76
CA ALA A 16 11.07 34.17 18.12
C ALA A 16 10.92 32.83 18.87
N SER A 17 11.90 32.56 19.68
CA SER A 17 11.88 31.51 20.68
C SER A 17 10.90 31.88 21.80
N LEU A 18 9.90 31.05 22.03
CA LEU A 18 9.09 31.11 23.25
C LEU A 18 9.41 29.89 24.09
N VAL A 19 10.09 30.13 25.20
CA VAL A 19 10.36 29.18 26.27
C VAL A 19 9.07 28.96 27.02
N VAL A 20 8.54 27.75 27.01
CA VAL A 20 7.46 27.33 27.91
C VAL A 20 8.08 26.48 29.01
N ALA A 21 8.02 27.00 30.21
CA ALA A 21 8.43 26.33 31.44
C ALA A 21 7.48 25.17 31.74
N VAL A 22 8.05 23.99 31.89
CA VAL A 22 7.39 22.79 32.39
C VAL A 22 7.30 22.90 33.91
N GLY A 23 6.08 22.99 34.44
CA GLY A 23 5.77 22.81 35.85
C GLY A 23 5.27 21.38 36.08
N LEU A 24 6.13 20.54 36.64
CA LEU A 24 5.73 19.27 37.25
C LEU A 24 4.94 19.54 38.53
N PHE A 25 3.76 18.99 38.66
CA PHE A 25 3.18 18.62 39.94
C PHE A 25 2.75 17.17 39.93
N ALA A 26 3.38 16.43 40.80
CA ALA A 26 3.09 15.03 41.11
C ALA A 26 1.94 14.91 42.09
N GLY A 27 1.07 13.95 41.82
CA GLY A 27 0.49 12.99 42.75
C GLY A 27 -0.43 13.48 43.87
N CYS A 28 -1.63 12.91 43.89
CA CYS A 28 -2.07 12.12 45.02
C CYS A 28 -3.38 11.37 44.70
N GLU A 29 -3.36 10.16 45.17
CA GLU A 29 -4.20 9.00 45.11
C GLU A 29 -5.65 9.14 45.59
N SER A 30 -6.48 8.35 44.97
CA SER A 30 -7.46 7.34 45.45
C SER A 30 -8.50 7.63 46.52
N GLY A 31 -9.74 7.46 46.11
CA GLY A 31 -10.84 6.67 46.65
C GLY A 31 -11.75 7.30 47.69
N PRO A 32 -12.89 6.69 48.02
CA PRO A 32 -13.56 5.58 47.37
C PRO A 32 -15.03 5.85 47.01
N ALA A 33 -15.63 4.89 46.32
CA ALA A 33 -17.03 4.76 45.94
C ALA A 33 -18.00 4.86 47.12
N TYR A 34 -19.18 5.51 46.87
CA TYR A 34 -20.34 5.32 47.69
C TYR A 34 -21.58 4.98 46.86
N GLU A 35 -22.25 3.95 47.36
CA GLU A 35 -23.37 3.24 46.82
C GLU A 35 -24.65 4.07 46.72
N GLU A 36 -25.51 3.65 45.78
CA GLU A 36 -26.90 4.03 45.63
C GLU A 36 -27.73 3.76 46.89
N GLY A 37 -28.51 4.74 47.32
CA GLY A 37 -29.59 4.62 48.28
C GLY A 37 -30.82 5.39 47.85
N ARG A 38 -31.82 4.66 47.31
CA ARG A 38 -33.19 5.15 47.09
C ARG A 38 -33.83 5.52 48.41
N SER A 39 -34.51 6.67 48.50
CA SER A 39 -35.89 6.72 49.01
C SER A 39 -36.50 8.14 49.07
N GLY A 40 -37.71 8.28 48.57
CA GLY A 40 -38.81 8.94 49.27
C GLY A 40 -38.96 10.44 49.09
N GLN A 41 -39.54 10.88 47.99
CA GLN A 41 -40.23 12.18 47.96
C GLN A 41 -41.45 12.19 48.89
N LYS A 42 -41.46 13.15 49.81
CA LYS A 42 -42.72 13.65 50.43
C LYS A 42 -42.94 15.10 50.02
N PRO A 43 -44.16 15.50 49.70
CA PRO A 43 -44.47 16.87 49.29
C PRO A 43 -44.41 17.85 50.43
N MET A 44 -43.82 19.02 50.15
CA MET A 44 -43.86 20.15 51.07
C MET A 44 -45.22 20.84 51.00
N PRO A 45 -45.76 21.32 52.13
CA PRO A 45 -46.97 22.15 52.18
C PRO A 45 -46.67 23.59 51.81
N HIS A 46 -47.60 24.19 51.06
CA HIS A 46 -47.64 25.60 50.79
C HIS A 46 -47.69 26.39 52.07
N SER A 47 -46.80 27.39 52.27
CA SER A 47 -46.87 28.39 53.29
C SER A 47 -47.27 29.74 52.66
N GLU A 48 -48.33 30.30 53.15
CA GLU A 48 -48.82 31.65 52.86
C GLU A 48 -47.79 32.75 53.14
N PRO A 49 -47.87 33.93 52.53
CA PRO A 49 -46.90 35.00 52.71
C PRO A 49 -47.01 35.58 54.11
N ALA A 50 -45.92 35.53 54.87
CA ALA A 50 -45.81 36.20 56.18
C ALA A 50 -45.53 37.69 56.03
N ASP A 51 -46.28 38.42 56.81
CA ASP A 51 -46.33 39.84 57.08
C ASP A 51 -44.93 40.47 57.30
N ASP A 52 -44.74 41.64 56.68
CA ASP A 52 -43.53 42.45 56.76
C ASP A 52 -43.46 43.12 58.14
N SER A 53 -42.82 42.51 59.12
CA SER A 53 -42.40 43.15 60.36
C SER A 53 -40.91 43.18 60.44
N SER A 54 -40.28 44.30 60.08
CA SER A 54 -38.93 44.67 60.36
C SER A 54 -38.59 44.52 61.84
N GLY A 55 -38.25 43.33 62.25
CA GLY A 55 -37.68 43.03 63.57
C GLY A 55 -36.22 43.51 63.65
N SER A 56 -36.06 44.75 64.13
CA SER A 56 -34.78 45.24 64.60
C SER A 56 -34.30 44.30 65.71
N ALA A 57 -33.26 43.50 65.42
CA ALA A 57 -32.60 42.71 66.43
C ALA A 57 -31.91 43.66 67.40
N ALA A 58 -32.53 43.84 68.59
CA ALA A 58 -31.90 44.57 69.67
C ALA A 58 -30.65 43.89 70.13
N ALA A 59 -29.52 44.58 70.10
CA ALA A 59 -28.25 44.10 70.57
C ALA A 59 -28.32 43.90 72.09
N ALA A 60 -27.96 42.75 72.64
CA ALA A 60 -27.82 42.53 74.08
C ALA A 60 -26.60 43.32 74.54
N VAL A 61 -26.82 44.36 75.40
CA VAL A 61 -25.75 45.10 76.07
C VAL A 61 -25.34 44.31 77.31
N THR A 62 -24.11 43.80 77.39
CA THR A 62 -23.57 43.17 78.58
C THR A 62 -22.86 44.18 79.46
N PRO A 63 -22.77 43.95 80.80
CA PRO A 63 -22.22 44.94 81.78
C PRO A 63 -20.72 45.24 81.61
N ALA A 64 -20.05 44.69 80.67
CA ALA A 64 -18.59 44.80 80.39
C ALA A 64 -18.29 45.65 79.15
N GLY A 65 -19.19 46.52 78.63
CA GLY A 65 -18.88 47.34 77.45
C GLY A 65 -18.66 46.64 76.15
N THR A 66 -19.13 45.40 75.98
CA THR A 66 -19.03 44.63 74.74
C THR A 66 -20.37 44.38 74.09
N THR A 67 -20.41 44.44 72.77
CA THR A 67 -21.60 44.13 71.98
C THR A 67 -21.27 43.29 70.79
N THR A 68 -22.11 42.29 70.53
CA THR A 68 -21.96 41.44 69.35
C THR A 68 -23.26 41.36 68.61
N ILE A 69 -23.22 41.61 67.31
CA ILE A 69 -24.40 41.43 66.44
C ILE A 69 -24.01 40.41 65.35
N TYR A 70 -24.99 39.63 64.93
CA TYR A 70 -24.92 38.66 63.86
C TYR A 70 -25.96 38.99 62.82
N LEU A 71 -25.54 39.20 61.58
CA LEU A 71 -26.41 39.65 60.48
C LEU A 71 -26.44 38.61 59.34
N PRO A 72 -27.62 38.39 58.73
CA PRO A 72 -28.94 38.98 59.05
C PRO A 72 -29.69 38.22 60.16
N GLY A 73 -29.28 37.01 60.54
CA GLY A 73 -30.10 36.07 61.30
C GLY A 73 -30.10 36.23 62.81
N GLY A 74 -29.29 37.12 63.40
CA GLY A 74 -29.17 37.34 64.85
C GLY A 74 -28.40 36.28 65.65
N THR A 75 -28.04 35.15 65.08
CA THR A 75 -27.22 34.07 65.67
C THR A 75 -26.10 33.69 64.75
N PRO A 76 -24.99 33.12 65.27
CA PRO A 76 -23.87 32.69 64.44
C PRO A 76 -24.27 31.76 63.28
N ASP A 77 -25.13 30.80 63.54
CA ASP A 77 -25.50 29.74 62.58
C ASP A 77 -26.47 30.24 61.49
N SER A 78 -27.14 31.38 61.71
CA SER A 78 -28.10 31.98 60.77
C SER A 78 -27.59 33.27 60.12
N SER A 79 -26.31 33.60 60.30
CA SER A 79 -25.74 34.87 59.90
C SER A 79 -24.48 34.68 59.07
N VAL A 80 -24.18 35.63 58.19
CA VAL A 80 -23.04 35.64 57.28
C VAL A 80 -21.90 36.55 57.74
N ILE A 81 -22.26 37.53 58.64
CA ILE A 81 -21.28 38.46 59.18
C ILE A 81 -21.51 38.70 60.67
N LYS A 82 -20.46 38.79 61.43
CA LYS A 82 -20.43 39.18 62.84
C LYS A 82 -19.78 40.54 62.94
N LEU A 83 -20.42 41.45 63.75
CA LEU A 83 -19.76 42.64 64.20
C LEU A 83 -19.63 42.56 65.72
N TYR A 84 -18.41 42.50 66.20
CA TYR A 84 -18.06 42.59 67.61
C TYR A 84 -17.55 43.99 67.92
N ARG A 85 -17.97 44.57 69.08
CA ARG A 85 -17.50 45.84 69.57
C ARG A 85 -17.18 45.77 71.04
N GLU A 86 -16.08 46.48 71.43
CA GLU A 86 -15.60 46.55 72.80
C GLU A 86 -15.16 47.96 73.10
N GLY A 87 -15.55 48.48 74.28
CA GLY A 87 -15.19 49.82 74.79
C GLY A 87 -15.28 49.88 76.30
N PRO A 88 -14.81 50.97 76.92
CA PRO A 88 -14.92 51.15 78.37
C PRO A 88 -16.36 51.28 78.79
N SER A 89 -16.73 50.77 79.97
CA SER A 89 -18.05 50.90 80.60
C SER A 89 -18.31 52.30 81.21
N GLU A 90 -17.25 53.02 81.56
CA GLU A 90 -17.28 54.39 82.12
C GLU A 90 -16.15 55.24 81.60
N VAL A 91 -16.39 56.47 81.28
CA VAL A 91 -15.38 57.46 80.80
C VAL A 91 -15.60 58.78 81.51
N THR A 92 -14.54 59.57 81.65
CA THR A 92 -14.59 60.92 82.26
C THR A 92 -14.71 61.94 81.13
N VAL A 93 -15.54 62.97 81.35
CA VAL A 93 -15.68 64.09 80.39
C VAL A 93 -14.37 64.73 80.06
N GLY A 94 -14.08 64.94 78.76
CA GLY A 94 -12.86 65.52 78.23
C GLY A 94 -11.70 64.57 78.10
N GLN A 95 -11.83 63.28 78.51
CA GLN A 95 -10.82 62.25 78.28
C GLN A 95 -11.15 61.42 77.04
N ASP A 96 -10.03 61.00 76.40
CA ASP A 96 -10.12 60.10 75.21
C ASP A 96 -10.36 58.66 75.68
N PHE A 97 -11.25 57.97 74.93
CA PHE A 97 -11.48 56.52 75.10
C PHE A 97 -11.56 55.82 73.74
N VAL A 98 -11.25 54.51 73.75
CA VAL A 98 -11.16 53.75 72.50
C VAL A 98 -12.29 52.72 72.44
N ILE A 99 -13.00 52.68 71.32
CA ILE A 99 -13.90 51.59 70.95
C ILE A 99 -13.22 50.77 69.85
N ASN A 100 -12.99 49.44 70.11
CA ASN A 100 -12.53 48.50 69.16
C ASN A 100 -13.70 47.78 68.49
N MET A 101 -13.61 47.58 67.22
CA MET A 101 -14.62 46.86 66.46
C MET A 101 -13.91 45.74 65.63
N GLU A 102 -14.55 44.57 65.52
CA GLU A 102 -14.11 43.46 64.69
C GLU A 102 -15.28 43.01 63.84
N VAL A 103 -15.05 42.96 62.54
CA VAL A 103 -15.99 42.44 61.55
C VAL A 103 -15.47 41.10 61.04
N THR A 104 -16.27 40.04 61.10
CA THR A 104 -15.89 38.69 60.68
C THR A 104 -16.87 38.14 59.65
N ASN A 105 -16.36 37.61 58.56
CA ASN A 105 -17.14 36.79 57.62
C ASN A 105 -17.33 35.38 58.23
N LEU A 106 -18.58 35.02 58.49
CA LEU A 106 -18.95 33.72 59.11
C LEU A 106 -19.21 32.62 58.08
N THR A 107 -19.20 32.94 56.76
CA THR A 107 -19.45 31.95 55.72
C THR A 107 -18.25 31.01 55.59
N SER A 108 -18.50 29.77 55.10
CA SER A 108 -17.46 28.79 54.84
C SER A 108 -16.88 28.82 53.43
N ASP A 109 -17.60 29.48 52.49
CA ASP A 109 -17.38 29.37 51.04
C ASP A 109 -17.64 30.66 50.25
N THR A 110 -18.11 31.73 50.91
CA THR A 110 -18.53 32.95 50.19
C THR A 110 -17.70 34.14 50.64
N THR A 111 -17.03 34.81 49.70
CA THR A 111 -16.35 36.08 49.94
C THR A 111 -17.38 37.21 50.06
N LEU A 112 -17.34 37.98 51.12
CA LEU A 112 -18.13 39.18 51.25
C LEU A 112 -17.34 40.36 50.70
N ARG A 113 -17.96 41.12 49.79
CA ARG A 113 -17.32 42.29 49.14
C ARG A 113 -17.97 43.57 49.59
N ASP A 114 -17.26 44.68 49.40
CA ASP A 114 -17.73 46.01 49.73
C ASP A 114 -18.23 46.08 51.17
N VAL A 115 -17.49 45.45 52.09
CA VAL A 115 -17.82 45.47 53.50
C VAL A 115 -17.50 46.88 54.06
N VAL A 116 -18.54 47.58 54.52
CA VAL A 116 -18.41 48.94 55.07
C VAL A 116 -19.13 49.03 56.42
N LEU A 117 -18.44 49.59 57.41
CA LEU A 117 -19.02 49.93 58.70
C LEU A 117 -19.42 51.42 58.70
N PHE A 118 -20.58 51.73 59.31
CA PHE A 118 -21.01 53.07 59.54
C PHE A 118 -21.18 53.26 61.03
N GLY A 119 -20.59 54.33 61.59
CA GLY A 119 -20.76 54.74 62.99
C GLY A 119 -21.95 55.65 63.14
N HIS A 120 -22.69 55.44 64.27
CA HIS A 120 -23.78 56.29 64.70
C HIS A 120 -23.54 56.73 66.14
N HIS A 121 -22.86 57.87 66.37
CA HIS A 121 -22.53 58.36 67.72
C HIS A 121 -23.44 59.50 68.13
N ALA A 122 -23.60 59.70 69.42
CA ALA A 122 -24.38 60.80 69.98
C ALA A 122 -23.67 62.13 69.72
N ASP A 123 -24.46 63.22 69.73
CA ASP A 123 -23.95 64.59 69.53
C ASP A 123 -22.90 65.00 70.59
N ASP A 124 -22.89 64.32 71.75
CA ASP A 124 -21.97 64.58 72.86
C ASP A 124 -20.63 63.80 72.77
N VAL A 125 -20.33 63.18 71.62
CA VAL A 125 -19.15 62.42 71.40
C VAL A 125 -18.43 62.86 70.11
N GLU A 126 -17.17 63.22 70.24
CA GLU A 126 -16.32 63.59 69.15
C GLU A 126 -15.39 62.39 68.75
N ILE A 127 -15.22 62.09 67.46
CA ILE A 127 -14.18 61.20 67.00
C ILE A 127 -12.88 61.98 66.95
N VAL A 128 -11.90 61.52 67.73
CA VAL A 128 -10.55 62.11 67.78
C VAL A 128 -9.67 61.56 66.72
N THR A 129 -9.61 60.24 66.62
CA THR A 129 -8.84 59.48 65.59
C THR A 129 -9.46 58.13 65.32
N SER A 130 -9.22 57.55 64.20
CA SER A 130 -9.56 56.13 63.91
C SER A 130 -8.49 55.44 63.11
N SER A 131 -8.40 54.14 63.24
CA SER A 131 -7.53 53.26 62.44
C SER A 131 -8.33 52.05 61.98
N PRO A 132 -8.51 51.89 60.64
CA PRO A 132 -8.21 52.84 59.56
C PRO A 132 -8.96 54.18 59.73
N GLU A 133 -8.51 55.21 58.97
CA GLU A 133 -9.10 56.49 58.98
C GLU A 133 -10.56 56.51 58.47
N ALA A 134 -11.47 57.22 59.18
CA ALA A 134 -12.86 57.24 58.79
C ALA A 134 -13.08 58.19 57.62
N THR A 135 -13.99 57.84 56.71
CA THR A 135 -14.50 58.72 55.66
C THR A 135 -15.90 59.10 56.01
N MET A 136 -16.23 60.42 55.95
CA MET A 136 -17.58 60.90 56.21
C MET A 136 -18.51 60.68 55.02
N VAL A 137 -19.54 59.84 55.19
CA VAL A 137 -20.59 59.60 54.18
C VAL A 137 -21.93 60.03 54.73
N ASN A 138 -22.57 61.02 54.10
CA ASN A 138 -23.84 61.60 54.54
C ASN A 138 -23.84 62.06 56.02
N GLY A 139 -22.70 62.59 56.46
CA GLY A 139 -22.56 63.07 57.84
C GLY A 139 -22.27 61.97 58.88
N GLN A 140 -22.07 60.77 58.48
CA GLN A 140 -21.74 59.63 59.33
C GLN A 140 -20.32 59.11 59.07
N PRO A 141 -19.51 58.75 60.05
CA PRO A 141 -18.21 58.11 59.84
C PRO A 141 -18.44 56.74 59.29
N SER A 142 -17.67 56.44 58.26
CA SER A 142 -17.66 55.09 57.59
C SER A 142 -16.23 54.56 57.42
N TRP A 143 -16.11 53.29 57.55
CA TRP A 143 -14.85 52.57 57.36
C TRP A 143 -15.01 51.46 56.29
N SER A 144 -14.30 51.61 55.18
CA SER A 144 -14.26 50.57 54.16
C SER A 144 -13.31 49.48 54.56
N VAL A 145 -13.84 48.29 54.82
CA VAL A 145 -13.07 47.08 55.12
C VAL A 145 -12.59 46.37 53.84
N GLY A 146 -13.33 46.58 52.73
CA GLY A 146 -13.06 45.92 51.44
C GLY A 146 -13.66 44.53 51.39
N SER A 147 -12.91 43.54 50.93
CA SER A 147 -13.36 42.15 50.83
C SER A 147 -12.90 41.34 52.02
N LEU A 148 -13.80 40.48 52.56
CA LEU A 148 -13.50 39.50 53.58
C LEU A 148 -13.70 38.07 53.02
N GLU A 149 -12.63 37.30 52.95
CA GLU A 149 -12.67 35.89 52.58
C GLU A 149 -13.40 35.06 53.65
N PRO A 150 -13.86 33.84 53.38
CA PRO A 150 -14.49 32.98 54.36
C PRO A 150 -13.64 32.84 55.64
N GLY A 151 -14.27 33.12 56.79
CA GLY A 151 -13.63 33.08 58.11
C GLY A 151 -12.68 34.26 58.42
N GLN A 152 -12.48 35.19 57.49
CA GLN A 152 -11.57 36.34 57.67
C GLN A 152 -12.21 37.39 58.56
N SER A 153 -11.41 38.05 59.42
CA SER A 153 -11.78 39.19 60.23
C SER A 153 -10.97 40.42 59.90
N ALA A 154 -11.58 41.60 60.08
CA ALA A 154 -10.92 42.90 60.06
C ALA A 154 -11.22 43.66 61.36
N THR A 155 -10.23 44.34 61.88
CA THR A 155 -10.32 45.12 63.14
C THR A 155 -10.20 46.61 62.86
N LEU A 156 -10.97 47.38 63.61
CA LEU A 156 -10.94 48.85 63.59
C LEU A 156 -10.83 49.35 65.02
N SER A 157 -10.18 50.47 65.22
CA SER A 157 -10.13 51.17 66.51
C SER A 157 -10.48 52.63 66.32
N VAL A 158 -11.42 53.08 67.10
CA VAL A 158 -11.90 54.49 67.06
C VAL A 158 -11.71 55.12 68.43
N THR A 159 -10.95 56.23 68.47
CA THR A 159 -10.75 57.05 69.67
C THR A 159 -11.79 58.16 69.69
N HIS A 160 -12.55 58.15 70.76
CA HIS A 160 -13.63 59.11 71.02
C HIS A 160 -13.28 59.99 72.21
N ARG A 161 -13.91 61.19 72.30
CA ARG A 161 -13.92 62.09 73.47
C ARG A 161 -15.32 62.47 73.82
N ALA A 162 -15.73 62.25 75.08
CA ALA A 162 -17.02 62.69 75.58
C ALA A 162 -16.98 64.14 75.95
N SER A 163 -17.94 64.94 75.47
CA SER A 163 -18.03 66.42 75.70
C SER A 163 -19.03 66.83 76.80
N ALA A 164 -19.91 65.91 77.21
CA ALA A 164 -20.91 66.17 78.24
C ALA A 164 -21.11 65.00 79.20
N VAL A 165 -21.67 65.23 80.39
CA VAL A 165 -22.06 64.16 81.35
C VAL A 165 -23.42 63.57 80.90
N GLY A 166 -23.46 62.27 80.79
CA GLY A 166 -24.67 61.55 80.37
C GLY A 166 -24.36 60.10 79.93
N ALA A 167 -25.38 59.39 79.48
CA ALA A 167 -25.22 58.08 78.88
C ALA A 167 -24.90 58.22 77.39
N ILE A 168 -23.75 57.72 76.95
CA ILE A 168 -23.37 57.69 75.57
C ILE A 168 -23.93 56.41 74.93
N VAL A 169 -24.71 56.57 73.85
CA VAL A 169 -25.18 55.48 73.02
C VAL A 169 -24.44 55.60 71.66
N ASP A 170 -23.47 54.69 71.49
CA ASP A 170 -22.71 54.60 70.23
C ASP A 170 -23.12 53.33 69.50
N CYS A 171 -23.56 53.42 68.29
CA CYS A 171 -24.05 52.32 67.47
C CYS A 171 -23.22 52.21 66.19
N ALA A 172 -23.17 51.03 65.66
CA ALA A 172 -22.57 50.81 64.33
C ALA A 172 -23.40 49.83 63.51
N THR A 173 -23.39 50.04 62.21
CA THR A 173 -23.97 49.10 61.22
C THR A 173 -22.90 48.61 60.27
N VAL A 174 -23.12 47.45 59.71
CA VAL A 174 -22.25 46.87 58.67
C VAL A 174 -23.06 46.49 57.48
N THR A 175 -22.54 46.87 56.30
CA THR A 175 -23.12 46.50 54.99
C THR A 175 -22.10 45.66 54.21
N TYR A 176 -22.62 44.83 53.34
CA TYR A 176 -21.77 43.97 52.44
C TYR A 176 -22.56 43.62 51.21
N THR A 177 -21.85 43.25 50.12
CA THR A 177 -22.42 42.76 48.87
C THR A 177 -22.19 41.27 48.74
N PRO A 178 -23.21 40.39 48.78
CA PRO A 178 -23.07 38.97 48.53
C PRO A 178 -22.95 38.70 47.01
N TYR A 179 -22.06 37.77 46.60
CA TYR A 179 -21.90 37.32 45.24
C TYR A 179 -22.21 35.83 45.15
N ALA A 180 -23.01 35.44 44.14
CA ALA A 180 -23.19 34.07 43.71
C ALA A 180 -22.58 33.91 42.29
N CYS A 181 -21.61 33.04 42.12
CA CYS A 181 -20.94 32.76 40.85
C CYS A 181 -21.28 31.36 40.35
N LEU A 182 -21.58 31.24 39.06
CA LEU A 182 -21.70 29.97 38.36
C LEU A 182 -20.53 29.87 37.40
N ALA A 183 -19.71 28.82 37.53
CA ALA A 183 -18.67 28.48 36.56
C ALA A 183 -19.28 27.66 35.43
N ILE A 184 -19.13 28.11 34.20
CA ILE A 184 -19.59 27.43 33.00
C ILE A 184 -18.36 27.18 32.12
N ASN A 185 -18.08 25.91 31.83
CA ASN A 185 -17.05 25.56 30.85
C ASN A 185 -17.63 25.71 29.43
N VAL A 186 -17.06 26.60 28.66
CA VAL A 186 -17.36 26.74 27.24
C VAL A 186 -16.32 25.92 26.46
N THR A 187 -16.80 24.96 25.67
CA THR A 187 -15.97 24.07 24.89
C THR A 187 -16.27 24.20 23.42
N GLU A 188 -15.28 23.94 22.58
CA GLU A 188 -15.38 23.97 21.12
C GLU A 188 -14.89 22.63 20.55
N PRO A 189 -15.75 21.84 19.88
CA PRO A 189 -15.31 20.66 19.14
C PRO A 189 -14.60 21.06 17.86
N ALA A 190 -13.63 20.23 17.41
CA ALA A 190 -12.93 20.41 16.15
C ALA A 190 -12.59 19.05 15.54
N LEU A 191 -12.76 18.89 14.23
CA LEU A 191 -12.43 17.64 13.54
C LEU A 191 -11.09 17.74 12.80
N GLN A 192 -10.40 16.62 12.76
CA GLN A 192 -9.30 16.34 11.85
C GLN A 192 -9.58 15.02 11.17
N LEU A 193 -9.27 14.93 9.88
CA LEU A 193 -9.34 13.71 9.09
C LEU A 193 -7.94 13.41 8.58
N ALA A 194 -7.51 12.15 8.69
CA ALA A 194 -6.32 11.63 8.01
C ALA A 194 -6.73 10.46 7.13
N LYS A 195 -6.31 10.48 5.87
CA LYS A 195 -6.59 9.46 4.87
C LYS A 195 -5.29 8.96 4.27
N THR A 196 -5.11 7.64 4.23
CA THR A 196 -3.92 7.02 3.66
C THR A 196 -4.29 5.88 2.74
N MET A 197 -3.52 5.70 1.67
CA MET A 197 -3.61 4.61 0.72
C MET A 197 -2.25 4.36 0.07
N PRO A 198 -2.01 3.19 -0.58
CA PRO A 198 -0.77 2.93 -1.32
C PRO A 198 -0.56 3.96 -2.43
N ALA A 199 0.68 4.43 -2.62
CA ALA A 199 1.01 5.38 -3.68
C ALA A 199 0.92 4.75 -5.08
N GLU A 200 1.24 3.46 -5.21
CA GLU A 200 1.19 2.69 -6.45
C GLU A 200 0.62 1.30 -6.21
N VAL A 201 -0.19 0.81 -7.14
CA VAL A 201 -0.76 -0.54 -7.14
C VAL A 201 -0.89 -1.05 -8.57
N LEU A 202 -0.94 -2.37 -8.74
CA LEU A 202 -1.37 -2.95 -10.01
C LEU A 202 -2.90 -2.95 -10.12
N SER A 203 -3.41 -2.96 -11.34
CA SER A 203 -4.86 -2.91 -11.60
C SER A 203 -5.65 -4.09 -11.01
N CYS A 204 -4.97 -5.20 -10.68
CA CYS A 204 -5.57 -6.37 -10.01
C CYS A 204 -5.37 -6.36 -8.50
N ASP A 205 -4.58 -5.44 -7.96
CA ASP A 205 -4.31 -5.38 -6.53
C ASP A 205 -5.48 -4.69 -5.80
N PRO A 206 -5.83 -5.14 -4.59
CA PRO A 206 -6.75 -4.40 -3.74
C PRO A 206 -6.07 -3.11 -3.25
N ILE A 207 -6.87 -2.04 -3.14
CA ILE A 207 -6.40 -0.73 -2.68
C ILE A 207 -6.94 -0.49 -1.27
N PRO A 208 -6.19 -0.79 -0.20
CA PRO A 208 -6.62 -0.50 1.16
C PRO A 208 -6.55 1.00 1.43
N VAL A 209 -7.67 1.57 1.85
CA VAL A 209 -7.78 2.97 2.26
C VAL A 209 -8.10 3.01 3.73
N ARG A 210 -7.26 3.70 4.50
CA ARG A 210 -7.43 3.89 5.92
C ARG A 210 -7.83 5.33 6.22
N TYR A 211 -8.85 5.50 7.04
CA TYR A 211 -9.36 6.76 7.53
C TYR A 211 -9.17 6.84 9.05
N VAL A 212 -8.73 8.00 9.54
CA VAL A 212 -8.64 8.30 10.96
C VAL A 212 -9.30 9.64 11.20
N VAL A 213 -10.36 9.65 11.98
CA VAL A 213 -11.07 10.88 12.38
C VAL A 213 -10.77 11.16 13.83
N THR A 214 -10.32 12.38 14.13
CA THR A 214 -9.94 12.82 15.47
C THR A 214 -10.72 14.07 15.83
N ASN A 215 -11.26 14.10 17.05
CA ASN A 215 -11.75 15.32 17.66
C ASN A 215 -10.59 16.04 18.36
N SER A 216 -10.03 17.06 17.72
CA SER A 216 -8.93 17.86 18.25
C SER A 216 -9.40 19.03 19.14
N GLY A 217 -10.70 19.19 19.30
CA GLY A 217 -11.30 20.25 20.10
C GLY A 217 -11.39 19.91 21.59
N SER A 218 -11.93 20.85 22.36
CA SER A 218 -12.13 20.76 23.82
C SER A 218 -13.55 20.30 24.22
N GLY A 219 -14.48 20.19 23.25
CA GLY A 219 -15.84 19.70 23.45
C GLY A 219 -16.15 18.45 22.65
N PRO A 220 -17.21 17.69 22.95
CA PRO A 220 -17.59 16.50 22.21
C PRO A 220 -18.03 16.84 20.78
N ALA A 221 -17.50 16.14 19.78
CA ALA A 221 -17.97 16.20 18.39
C ALA A 221 -19.07 15.15 18.21
N THR A 222 -20.31 15.57 17.91
CA THR A 222 -21.46 14.66 17.77
C THR A 222 -21.91 14.52 16.33
N GLY A 223 -22.58 13.39 16.01
CA GLY A 223 -23.08 13.12 14.66
C GLY A 223 -22.00 13.07 13.60
N VAL A 224 -20.80 12.59 13.96
CA VAL A 224 -19.66 12.53 13.05
C VAL A 224 -19.88 11.43 12.02
N GLU A 225 -19.71 11.77 10.75
CA GLU A 225 -19.78 10.88 9.59
C GLU A 225 -18.63 11.20 8.62
N VAL A 226 -18.05 10.16 8.02
CA VAL A 226 -17.10 10.31 6.91
C VAL A 226 -17.79 9.96 5.61
N ARG A 227 -17.65 10.83 4.62
CA ARG A 227 -18.11 10.64 3.26
C ARG A 227 -16.93 10.76 2.30
N ASP A 228 -16.78 9.77 1.43
CA ASP A 228 -15.76 9.74 0.39
C ASP A 228 -16.42 9.44 -0.97
N GLU A 229 -16.37 10.40 -1.87
CA GLU A 229 -16.84 10.25 -3.26
C GLU A 229 -15.65 9.84 -4.12
N LEU A 230 -15.66 8.57 -4.51
CA LEU A 230 -14.54 7.98 -5.25
C LEU A 230 -14.44 8.60 -6.65
N PRO A 231 -13.23 8.92 -7.11
CA PRO A 231 -13.02 9.40 -8.49
C PRO A 231 -13.43 8.31 -9.49
N GLU A 232 -13.74 8.74 -10.72
CA GLU A 232 -14.03 7.81 -11.80
C GLU A 232 -12.82 6.89 -12.05
N GLY A 233 -13.04 5.58 -12.07
CA GLY A 233 -11.98 4.57 -12.17
C GLY A 233 -11.70 3.84 -10.86
N LEU A 234 -12.24 4.31 -9.71
CA LEU A 234 -12.19 3.60 -8.44
C LEU A 234 -13.60 3.26 -7.93
N VAL A 235 -13.74 2.09 -7.33
CA VAL A 235 -15.00 1.63 -6.70
C VAL A 235 -14.69 0.87 -5.42
N VAL A 236 -15.70 0.74 -4.55
CA VAL A 236 -15.61 -0.11 -3.35
C VAL A 236 -15.60 -1.56 -3.78
N ALA A 237 -14.58 -2.30 -3.40
CA ALA A 237 -14.37 -3.69 -3.77
C ALA A 237 -15.59 -4.57 -3.45
N GLY A 238 -15.94 -5.46 -4.37
CA GLY A 238 -17.04 -6.41 -4.26
C GLY A 238 -18.45 -5.83 -4.30
N SER A 239 -18.62 -4.50 -4.19
CA SER A 239 -19.93 -3.85 -4.25
C SER A 239 -20.12 -2.91 -5.43
N GLY A 240 -19.03 -2.45 -6.04
CA GLY A 240 -19.03 -1.49 -7.15
C GLY A 240 -19.55 -0.09 -6.80
N ARG A 241 -19.76 0.23 -5.51
CA ARG A 241 -20.24 1.55 -5.09
C ARG A 241 -19.17 2.61 -5.30
N LYS A 242 -19.62 3.80 -5.71
CA LYS A 242 -18.75 4.97 -5.94
C LYS A 242 -18.68 5.93 -4.74
N VAL A 243 -19.32 5.59 -3.64
CA VAL A 243 -19.35 6.42 -2.44
C VAL A 243 -19.15 5.53 -1.22
N VAL A 244 -18.23 5.91 -0.35
CA VAL A 244 -18.09 5.39 1.01
C VAL A 244 -18.81 6.33 1.96
N VAL A 245 -19.67 5.78 2.81
CA VAL A 245 -20.33 6.50 3.92
C VAL A 245 -20.11 5.69 5.18
N ALA A 246 -19.45 6.29 6.17
CA ALA A 246 -19.12 5.65 7.43
C ALA A 246 -19.58 6.50 8.62
N PRO A 247 -20.63 6.11 9.36
CA PRO A 247 -21.02 6.77 10.58
C PRO A 247 -19.98 6.51 11.69
N VAL A 248 -19.38 7.58 12.20
CA VAL A 248 -18.38 7.54 13.28
C VAL A 248 -19.06 7.73 14.64
N GLY A 249 -20.15 8.54 14.69
CA GLY A 249 -20.93 8.82 15.89
C GLY A 249 -20.39 9.98 16.70
N THR A 250 -20.23 9.81 18.02
CA THR A 250 -19.68 10.85 18.90
C THR A 250 -18.22 10.57 19.20
N LEU A 251 -17.41 11.63 19.18
CA LEU A 251 -16.00 11.62 19.58
C LEU A 251 -15.82 12.56 20.79
N ALA A 252 -15.31 12.04 21.90
CA ALA A 252 -14.88 12.85 23.03
C ALA A 252 -13.67 13.73 22.65
N PRO A 253 -13.34 14.78 23.41
CA PRO A 253 -12.12 15.55 23.21
C PRO A 253 -10.87 14.65 23.17
N GLY A 254 -10.07 14.79 22.11
CA GLY A 254 -8.87 13.98 21.85
C GLY A 254 -9.13 12.55 21.36
N GLU A 255 -10.40 12.10 21.27
CA GLU A 255 -10.74 10.76 20.78
C GLU A 255 -10.53 10.67 19.27
N SER A 256 -9.99 9.51 18.85
CA SER A 256 -9.82 9.16 17.44
C SER A 256 -10.49 7.82 17.15
N LYS A 257 -11.14 7.71 16.00
CA LYS A 257 -11.63 6.43 15.44
C LYS A 257 -11.05 6.20 14.07
N ALA A 258 -10.62 4.95 13.84
CA ALA A 258 -10.07 4.52 12.56
C ALA A 258 -10.92 3.40 11.96
N PHE A 259 -11.03 3.38 10.63
CA PHE A 259 -11.64 2.30 9.86
C PHE A 259 -10.95 2.17 8.51
N GLU A 260 -11.13 1.03 7.86
CA GLU A 260 -10.53 0.73 6.56
C GLU A 260 -11.60 0.30 5.57
N VAL A 261 -11.39 0.67 4.31
CA VAL A 261 -12.22 0.27 3.17
C VAL A 261 -11.28 -0.18 2.06
N THR A 262 -11.59 -1.31 1.46
CA THR A 262 -10.85 -1.78 0.29
C THR A 262 -11.53 -1.29 -0.97
N LEU A 263 -10.77 -0.63 -1.83
CA LEU A 263 -11.18 -0.24 -3.17
C LEU A 263 -10.59 -1.19 -4.20
N GLU A 264 -11.15 -1.16 -5.40
CA GLU A 264 -10.63 -1.79 -6.62
C GLU A 264 -10.62 -0.77 -7.75
N ALA A 265 -9.64 -0.91 -8.64
CA ALA A 265 -9.53 -0.07 -9.82
C ALA A 265 -10.31 -0.69 -10.99
N THR A 266 -11.08 0.12 -11.70
CA THR A 266 -11.77 -0.27 -12.95
C THR A 266 -11.04 0.24 -14.19
N ALA A 267 -10.04 1.09 -14.03
CA ALA A 267 -9.17 1.60 -15.08
C ALA A 267 -7.78 1.95 -14.51
N ILE A 268 -6.77 1.94 -15.39
CA ILE A 268 -5.42 2.42 -15.07
C ILE A 268 -5.39 3.95 -15.07
N GLY A 269 -4.53 4.55 -14.25
CA GLY A 269 -4.37 6.01 -14.17
C GLY A 269 -3.95 6.48 -12.80
N SER A 270 -3.79 7.79 -12.64
CA SER A 270 -3.50 8.42 -11.34
C SER A 270 -4.77 9.07 -10.81
N TYR A 271 -5.08 8.82 -9.55
CA TYR A 271 -6.30 9.23 -8.88
C TYR A 271 -5.97 9.96 -7.60
N THR A 272 -6.52 11.18 -7.45
CA THR A 272 -6.59 11.87 -6.16
C THR A 272 -7.95 11.59 -5.56
N ASN A 273 -7.98 10.90 -4.43
CA ASN A 273 -9.22 10.55 -3.75
C ASN A 273 -9.37 11.40 -2.48
N ARG A 274 -10.45 12.20 -2.41
CA ARG A 274 -10.75 13.15 -1.33
C ARG A 274 -11.90 12.63 -0.48
N ALA A 275 -11.75 12.72 0.84
CA ALA A 275 -12.80 12.42 1.81
C ALA A 275 -13.08 13.63 2.69
N THR A 276 -14.32 13.71 3.19
CA THR A 276 -14.77 14.74 4.11
C THR A 276 -15.36 14.09 5.36
N ALA A 277 -14.93 14.52 6.53
CA ALA A 277 -15.58 14.23 7.80
C ALA A 277 -16.48 15.41 8.17
N THR A 278 -17.72 15.15 8.54
CA THR A 278 -18.68 16.18 8.97
C THR A 278 -19.27 15.83 10.33
N GLY A 279 -19.77 16.84 11.06
CA GLY A 279 -20.44 16.65 12.34
C GLY A 279 -21.46 17.75 12.63
N THR A 280 -22.18 17.63 13.74
CA THR A 280 -23.16 18.62 14.17
C THR A 280 -22.49 19.98 14.42
N GLY A 281 -23.16 21.10 14.09
CA GLY A 281 -22.61 22.44 14.28
C GLY A 281 -21.66 22.89 13.17
N ASN A 282 -21.85 22.39 11.96
CA ASN A 282 -21.01 22.67 10.78
C ASN A 282 -19.54 22.26 10.94
N LEU A 283 -19.29 21.28 11.79
CA LEU A 283 -17.94 20.67 11.86
C LEU A 283 -17.61 20.02 10.52
N ALA A 284 -16.44 20.31 9.99
CA ALA A 284 -15.93 19.68 8.78
C ALA A 284 -14.39 19.58 8.81
N ALA A 285 -13.88 18.49 8.26
CA ALA A 285 -12.47 18.30 7.97
C ALA A 285 -12.36 17.49 6.69
N GLU A 286 -11.32 17.74 5.90
CA GLU A 286 -11.07 17.02 4.65
C GLU A 286 -9.61 16.56 4.60
N ASP A 287 -9.42 15.46 3.89
CA ASP A 287 -8.10 14.99 3.51
C ASP A 287 -8.17 14.22 2.20
N SER A 288 -7.05 14.10 1.51
CA SER A 288 -6.93 13.41 0.25
C SER A 288 -5.67 12.56 0.20
N ALA A 289 -5.74 11.46 -0.53
CA ALA A 289 -4.59 10.62 -0.82
C ALA A 289 -4.57 10.28 -2.31
N ASP A 290 -3.35 10.09 -2.84
CA ASP A 290 -3.12 9.78 -4.25
C ASP A 290 -2.76 8.31 -4.41
N VAL A 291 -3.21 7.71 -5.53
CA VAL A 291 -2.80 6.39 -5.97
C VAL A 291 -2.61 6.38 -7.48
N THR A 292 -1.53 5.75 -7.93
CA THR A 292 -1.32 5.44 -9.35
C THR A 292 -1.56 3.95 -9.58
N VAL A 293 -2.52 3.67 -10.45
CA VAL A 293 -2.89 2.31 -10.87
C VAL A 293 -2.16 1.96 -12.15
N LEU A 294 -1.34 0.94 -12.09
CA LEU A 294 -0.47 0.47 -13.16
C LEU A 294 -0.95 -0.89 -13.70
N LYS A 295 -0.60 -1.23 -14.93
CA LYS A 295 -0.89 -2.53 -15.54
C LYS A 295 0.36 -3.06 -16.23
N PRO A 296 0.83 -4.28 -15.94
CA PRO A 296 1.81 -4.96 -16.76
C PRO A 296 1.18 -5.46 -18.07
N GLU A 297 1.92 -5.39 -19.14
CA GLU A 297 1.55 -5.96 -20.44
C GLU A 297 2.75 -6.72 -21.00
N LEU A 298 2.53 -7.98 -21.37
CA LEU A 298 3.59 -8.78 -21.94
C LEU A 298 3.52 -8.78 -23.47
N ALA A 299 4.68 -8.75 -24.10
CA ALA A 299 4.85 -9.08 -25.50
C ALA A 299 5.86 -10.22 -25.62
N ILE A 300 5.56 -11.24 -26.43
CA ILE A 300 6.45 -12.35 -26.69
C ILE A 300 6.63 -12.49 -28.19
N ALA A 301 7.85 -12.83 -28.59
CA ALA A 301 8.17 -13.12 -29.98
C ALA A 301 9.08 -14.35 -30.05
N LYS A 302 8.80 -15.22 -31.01
CA LYS A 302 9.60 -16.40 -31.30
C LYS A 302 10.13 -16.35 -32.71
N THR A 303 11.43 -16.58 -32.84
CA THR A 303 12.12 -16.59 -34.15
C THR A 303 12.91 -17.87 -34.35
N GLY A 304 13.16 -18.21 -35.58
CA GLY A 304 13.95 -19.38 -35.99
C GLY A 304 14.00 -19.51 -37.51
N PRO A 305 14.67 -20.52 -38.04
CA PRO A 305 14.77 -20.75 -39.50
C PRO A 305 13.44 -21.28 -40.05
N ALA A 306 13.05 -20.80 -41.22
CA ALA A 306 11.87 -21.29 -41.93
C ALA A 306 12.09 -22.71 -42.50
N GLU A 307 13.34 -23.07 -42.85
CA GLU A 307 13.72 -24.37 -43.41
C GLU A 307 14.98 -24.93 -42.71
N MET A 308 15.03 -26.24 -42.55
CA MET A 308 16.17 -26.96 -42.02
C MET A 308 16.30 -28.35 -42.64
N PHE A 309 17.39 -29.05 -42.38
CA PHE A 309 17.63 -30.41 -42.85
C PHE A 309 17.70 -31.41 -41.70
N VAL A 310 17.18 -32.61 -41.93
CA VAL A 310 17.28 -33.72 -40.97
C VAL A 310 18.72 -33.91 -40.50
N GLY A 311 18.92 -34.03 -39.20
CA GLY A 311 20.24 -34.20 -38.57
C GLY A 311 20.98 -32.89 -38.27
N ARG A 312 20.49 -31.74 -38.71
CA ARG A 312 20.97 -30.42 -38.31
C ARG A 312 20.16 -29.91 -37.14
N THR A 313 20.75 -29.08 -36.29
CA THR A 313 20.06 -28.42 -35.19
C THR A 313 19.27 -27.21 -35.70
N ILE A 314 18.16 -26.97 -35.03
CA ILE A 314 17.31 -25.79 -35.23
C ILE A 314 17.45 -24.91 -33.98
N ASP A 315 17.87 -23.68 -34.18
CA ASP A 315 18.03 -22.71 -33.13
C ASP A 315 16.79 -21.78 -33.11
N TYR A 316 16.06 -21.78 -32.01
CA TYR A 316 14.96 -20.86 -31.76
C TYR A 316 15.37 -19.81 -30.74
N THR A 317 14.97 -18.58 -30.99
CA THR A 317 15.14 -17.46 -30.06
C THR A 317 13.78 -16.98 -29.60
N ILE A 318 13.62 -16.78 -28.29
CA ILE A 318 12.41 -16.32 -27.62
C ILE A 318 12.73 -14.99 -26.95
N GLY A 319 12.09 -13.91 -27.39
CA GLY A 319 12.16 -12.61 -26.73
C GLY A 319 10.88 -12.33 -25.97
N ILE A 320 10.99 -11.94 -24.70
CA ILE A 320 9.87 -11.48 -23.90
C ILE A 320 10.15 -10.07 -23.38
N MET A 321 9.15 -9.20 -23.44
CA MET A 321 9.24 -7.82 -22.97
C MET A 321 7.98 -7.44 -22.18
N ASN A 322 8.16 -6.64 -21.12
CA ASN A 322 7.06 -5.95 -20.46
C ASN A 322 6.83 -4.59 -21.13
N THR A 323 5.80 -4.49 -21.94
CA THR A 323 5.41 -3.25 -22.66
C THR A 323 4.46 -2.36 -21.85
N GLY A 324 4.00 -2.86 -20.69
CA GLY A 324 3.12 -2.12 -19.78
C GLY A 324 3.86 -1.08 -18.94
N ASN A 325 3.10 -0.40 -18.09
CA ASN A 325 3.62 0.61 -17.17
C ASN A 325 3.75 0.11 -15.71
N GLY A 326 3.31 -1.12 -15.41
CA GLY A 326 3.46 -1.77 -14.12
C GLY A 326 4.46 -2.93 -14.18
N GLU A 327 4.98 -3.34 -13.04
CA GLU A 327 5.87 -4.52 -12.94
C GLU A 327 5.11 -5.80 -13.27
N ALA A 328 5.63 -6.60 -14.20
CA ALA A 328 5.14 -7.95 -14.47
C ALA A 328 5.74 -8.92 -13.45
N ARG A 329 5.05 -9.12 -12.34
CA ARG A 329 5.45 -10.02 -11.24
C ARG A 329 5.16 -11.47 -11.59
N ASP A 330 5.98 -12.39 -11.08
CA ASP A 330 5.83 -13.85 -11.27
C ASP A 330 5.75 -14.24 -12.76
N THR A 331 6.57 -13.59 -13.58
CA THR A 331 6.64 -13.87 -15.01
C THR A 331 7.21 -15.26 -15.25
N VAL A 332 6.50 -16.06 -16.03
CA VAL A 332 6.88 -17.40 -16.43
C VAL A 332 6.75 -17.52 -17.94
N VAL A 333 7.80 -18.06 -18.58
CA VAL A 333 7.82 -18.43 -20.00
C VAL A 333 7.82 -19.94 -20.12
N VAL A 334 6.96 -20.48 -20.98
CA VAL A 334 6.88 -21.92 -21.26
C VAL A 334 6.99 -22.14 -22.75
N ASP A 335 8.03 -22.84 -23.17
CA ASP A 335 8.23 -23.29 -24.54
C ASP A 335 7.77 -24.74 -24.70
N THR A 336 7.04 -25.01 -25.78
CA THR A 336 6.57 -26.36 -26.13
C THR A 336 7.29 -26.81 -27.40
N LEU A 337 8.15 -27.80 -27.24
CA LEU A 337 8.96 -28.35 -28.32
C LEU A 337 8.11 -29.14 -29.33
N PRO A 338 8.52 -29.17 -30.59
CA PRO A 338 7.90 -30.04 -31.59
C PRO A 338 7.99 -31.54 -31.18
N ALA A 339 6.93 -32.28 -31.43
CA ALA A 339 6.80 -33.68 -30.99
C ALA A 339 7.93 -34.60 -31.49
N ASN A 340 8.46 -34.34 -32.71
CA ASN A 340 9.49 -35.12 -33.37
C ASN A 340 10.87 -34.48 -33.28
N ALA A 341 11.13 -33.67 -32.24
CA ALA A 341 12.43 -33.07 -31.98
C ALA A 341 12.98 -33.54 -30.64
N THR A 342 14.28 -33.68 -30.56
CA THR A 342 15.00 -33.89 -29.31
C THR A 342 15.66 -32.59 -28.89
N LEU A 343 15.49 -32.19 -27.63
CA LEU A 343 16.18 -31.03 -27.07
C LEU A 343 17.69 -31.29 -27.07
N VAL A 344 18.47 -30.31 -27.53
CA VAL A 344 19.93 -30.29 -27.45
C VAL A 344 20.38 -29.41 -26.30
N SER A 345 19.87 -28.14 -26.26
CA SER A 345 20.18 -27.20 -25.20
C SER A 345 19.09 -26.17 -25.02
N ALA A 346 19.02 -25.58 -23.82
CA ALA A 346 18.21 -24.41 -23.48
C ALA A 346 19.03 -23.45 -22.62
N SER A 347 18.95 -22.15 -22.90
CA SER A 347 19.69 -21.13 -22.17
C SER A 347 19.07 -20.83 -20.78
N ASP A 348 19.82 -20.09 -19.95
CA ASP A 348 19.37 -19.44 -18.71
C ASP A 348 18.63 -20.35 -17.72
N GLY A 349 19.05 -21.63 -17.64
CA GLY A 349 18.53 -22.56 -16.64
C GLY A 349 17.08 -22.97 -16.87
N GLY A 350 16.62 -23.01 -18.11
CA GLY A 350 15.32 -23.55 -18.48
C GLY A 350 15.09 -24.96 -17.91
N VAL A 351 14.00 -25.14 -17.17
CA VAL A 351 13.63 -26.42 -16.55
C VAL A 351 12.86 -27.26 -17.55
N VAL A 352 13.42 -28.40 -17.92
CA VAL A 352 12.86 -29.33 -18.92
C VAL A 352 11.93 -30.33 -18.25
N ASN A 353 10.72 -30.46 -18.77
CA ASN A 353 9.76 -31.49 -18.37
C ASN A 353 9.07 -32.07 -19.62
N GLY A 354 9.55 -33.21 -20.07
CA GLY A 354 9.10 -33.82 -21.32
C GLY A 354 9.35 -32.94 -22.54
N GLN A 355 8.30 -32.50 -23.20
CA GLN A 355 8.35 -31.61 -24.36
C GLN A 355 8.21 -30.12 -24.00
N THR A 356 8.28 -29.75 -22.73
CA THR A 356 8.18 -28.35 -22.31
C THR A 356 9.45 -27.89 -21.61
N ILE A 357 9.78 -26.61 -21.81
CA ILE A 357 10.86 -25.92 -21.12
C ILE A 357 10.22 -24.73 -20.40
N THR A 358 10.50 -24.57 -19.11
CA THR A 358 9.96 -23.49 -18.30
C THR A 358 11.06 -22.62 -17.73
N TRP A 359 10.95 -21.31 -17.93
CA TRP A 359 11.78 -20.29 -17.30
C TRP A 359 10.95 -19.51 -16.29
N ASN A 360 11.40 -19.47 -15.03
CA ASN A 360 10.86 -18.59 -14.01
C ASN A 360 11.64 -17.27 -14.07
N VAL A 361 11.11 -16.30 -14.81
CA VAL A 361 11.77 -15.01 -15.08
C VAL A 361 11.73 -14.11 -13.84
N GLY A 362 10.71 -14.27 -13.00
CA GLY A 362 10.47 -13.41 -11.83
C GLY A 362 9.79 -12.11 -12.22
N THR A 363 10.30 -10.98 -11.74
CA THR A 363 9.71 -9.66 -12.01
C THR A 363 10.41 -9.00 -13.21
N LEU A 364 9.62 -8.60 -14.20
CA LEU A 364 10.06 -7.75 -15.31
C LEU A 364 9.56 -6.32 -15.07
N ALA A 365 10.49 -5.38 -14.90
CA ALA A 365 10.18 -3.97 -14.82
C ALA A 365 9.56 -3.45 -16.14
N PRO A 366 8.83 -2.33 -16.14
CA PRO A 366 8.37 -1.68 -17.36
C PRO A 366 9.51 -1.44 -18.36
N GLY A 367 9.34 -1.87 -19.61
CA GLY A 367 10.34 -1.78 -20.67
C GLY A 367 11.48 -2.81 -20.58
N ALA A 368 11.53 -3.65 -19.57
CA ALA A 368 12.54 -4.71 -19.47
C ALA A 368 12.26 -5.85 -20.44
N GLU A 369 13.34 -6.41 -20.99
CA GLU A 369 13.30 -7.55 -21.90
C GLU A 369 14.21 -8.68 -21.43
N ARG A 370 13.91 -9.91 -21.87
CA ARG A 370 14.73 -11.11 -21.70
C ARG A 370 14.70 -11.92 -22.98
N GLU A 371 15.80 -12.59 -23.24
CA GLU A 371 15.94 -13.47 -24.40
C GLU A 371 16.35 -14.87 -23.94
N PHE A 372 15.76 -15.90 -24.56
CA PHE A 372 16.10 -17.29 -24.33
C PHE A 372 16.37 -17.97 -25.66
N THR A 373 17.25 -18.95 -25.66
CA THR A 373 17.55 -19.77 -26.83
C THR A 373 17.22 -21.23 -26.55
N VAL A 374 16.70 -21.89 -27.56
CA VAL A 374 16.36 -23.31 -27.53
C VAL A 374 16.94 -23.97 -28.79
N GLU A 375 17.81 -24.93 -28.62
CA GLU A 375 18.39 -25.73 -29.69
C GLU A 375 17.75 -27.13 -29.69
N VAL A 376 17.14 -27.50 -30.81
CA VAL A 376 16.53 -28.82 -30.99
C VAL A 376 17.10 -29.55 -32.22
N ARG A 377 17.02 -30.86 -32.19
CA ARG A 377 17.40 -31.68 -33.34
C ARG A 377 16.19 -32.45 -33.87
N PRO A 378 15.79 -32.20 -35.13
CA PRO A 378 14.70 -32.93 -35.76
C PRO A 378 15.14 -34.37 -36.03
N THR A 379 14.24 -35.36 -35.80
CA THR A 379 14.48 -36.79 -36.05
C THR A 379 14.10 -37.20 -37.46
N ASP A 380 13.10 -36.52 -38.04
CA ASP A 380 12.54 -36.84 -39.35
C ASP A 380 12.28 -35.58 -40.18
N LYS A 381 11.94 -35.73 -41.45
CA LYS A 381 11.46 -34.66 -42.29
C LYS A 381 10.00 -34.33 -41.93
N GLY A 382 9.62 -33.07 -42.09
CA GLY A 382 8.25 -32.59 -41.86
C GLY A 382 8.19 -31.21 -41.26
N GLU A 383 6.98 -30.76 -40.91
CA GLU A 383 6.76 -29.47 -40.27
C GLU A 383 6.99 -29.61 -38.76
N TYR A 384 7.80 -28.72 -38.23
CA TYR A 384 8.16 -28.62 -36.82
C TYR A 384 7.61 -27.30 -36.27
N VAL A 385 6.49 -27.39 -35.55
CA VAL A 385 5.88 -26.24 -34.88
C VAL A 385 6.41 -26.15 -33.48
N ASN A 386 7.11 -25.05 -33.16
CA ASN A 386 7.55 -24.74 -31.82
C ASN A 386 6.74 -23.55 -31.30
N SER A 387 6.03 -23.71 -30.18
CA SER A 387 5.17 -22.69 -29.60
C SER A 387 5.67 -22.26 -28.24
N VAL A 388 5.49 -21.00 -27.92
CA VAL A 388 5.85 -20.40 -26.63
C VAL A 388 4.70 -19.62 -26.06
N MET A 389 4.55 -19.62 -24.74
CA MET A 389 3.60 -18.79 -24.02
C MET A 389 4.28 -18.10 -22.85
N ALA A 390 3.80 -16.91 -22.50
CA ALA A 390 4.22 -16.22 -21.28
C ALA A 390 3.02 -15.71 -20.50
N ARG A 391 3.15 -15.73 -19.19
CA ARG A 391 2.17 -15.21 -18.23
C ARG A 391 2.87 -14.50 -17.08
N ALA A 392 2.19 -13.53 -16.49
CA ALA A 392 2.62 -12.85 -15.27
C ALA A 392 1.40 -12.48 -14.41
N TYR A 393 1.64 -12.14 -13.16
CA TYR A 393 0.57 -11.61 -12.32
C TYR A 393 0.02 -10.31 -12.92
N CYS A 394 -1.30 -10.20 -12.98
CA CYS A 394 -2.03 -9.03 -13.51
C CYS A 394 -1.81 -8.72 -15.00
N ALA A 395 -1.12 -9.58 -15.74
CA ALA A 395 -0.97 -9.49 -17.19
C ALA A 395 -1.80 -10.54 -17.90
N GLU A 396 -2.25 -10.23 -19.11
CA GLU A 396 -2.84 -11.22 -19.99
C GLU A 396 -1.75 -12.20 -20.46
N THR A 397 -2.13 -13.46 -20.66
CA THR A 397 -1.24 -14.47 -21.25
C THR A 397 -1.03 -14.14 -22.72
N VAL A 398 0.22 -14.21 -23.16
CA VAL A 398 0.61 -14.01 -24.56
C VAL A 398 1.29 -15.27 -25.09
N ASP A 399 1.15 -15.55 -26.38
CA ASP A 399 1.76 -16.68 -27.05
C ASP A 399 2.28 -16.29 -28.42
N ASP A 400 3.21 -17.11 -28.92
CA ASP A 400 3.74 -17.05 -30.29
C ASP A 400 4.24 -18.43 -30.72
N SER A 401 4.37 -18.63 -32.02
CA SER A 401 4.85 -19.91 -32.57
C SER A 401 5.54 -19.71 -33.91
N ILE A 402 6.46 -20.61 -34.19
CA ILE A 402 7.15 -20.67 -35.49
C ILE A 402 7.10 -22.09 -36.04
N THR A 403 6.97 -22.18 -37.36
CA THR A 403 7.04 -23.45 -38.10
C THR A 403 8.33 -23.50 -38.90
N THR A 404 9.08 -24.58 -38.74
CA THR A 404 10.28 -24.90 -39.52
C THR A 404 9.98 -26.11 -40.38
N ASP A 405 10.15 -26.01 -41.71
CA ASP A 405 10.06 -27.14 -42.65
C ASP A 405 11.40 -27.89 -42.69
N VAL A 406 11.39 -29.11 -42.17
CA VAL A 406 12.59 -29.95 -42.14
C VAL A 406 12.61 -30.86 -43.35
N LYS A 407 13.59 -30.65 -44.21
CA LYS A 407 13.79 -31.37 -45.44
C LYS A 407 14.84 -32.49 -45.27
N GLY A 408 14.62 -33.60 -45.91
CA GLY A 408 15.64 -34.63 -46.07
C GLY A 408 16.49 -34.36 -47.28
N ILE A 409 17.70 -34.81 -47.23
CA ILE A 409 18.63 -34.79 -48.38
C ILE A 409 18.85 -36.22 -48.84
N PRO A 410 18.50 -36.60 -50.08
CA PRO A 410 18.92 -37.86 -50.66
C PRO A 410 20.42 -37.79 -50.99
N ALA A 411 21.11 -38.88 -50.81
CA ALA A 411 22.54 -38.99 -51.10
C ALA A 411 22.89 -40.45 -51.43
N VAL A 412 23.08 -40.75 -52.67
CA VAL A 412 23.35 -42.08 -53.13
C VAL A 412 24.85 -42.32 -53.31
N LEU A 413 25.28 -43.50 -52.93
CA LEU A 413 26.60 -44.04 -53.16
C LEU A 413 26.47 -45.23 -54.12
N LEU A 414 27.21 -45.18 -55.22
CA LEU A 414 27.38 -46.29 -56.15
C LEU A 414 28.72 -46.97 -55.88
N GLU A 415 28.69 -48.29 -55.73
CA GLU A 415 29.86 -49.12 -55.52
C GLU A 415 29.77 -50.29 -56.51
N VAL A 416 30.89 -50.64 -57.14
CA VAL A 416 31.04 -51.81 -58.07
C VAL A 416 32.26 -52.59 -57.64
N VAL A 417 32.10 -53.93 -57.54
CA VAL A 417 33.23 -54.85 -57.24
C VAL A 417 33.08 -56.08 -58.07
N ASP A 418 34.16 -56.62 -58.55
CA ASP A 418 34.22 -57.96 -59.15
C ASP A 418 34.37 -59.03 -58.08
N ALA A 419 33.82 -60.21 -58.33
CA ALA A 419 33.92 -61.34 -57.40
C ALA A 419 35.25 -62.16 -57.61
N ILE A 420 35.82 -62.04 -58.76
CA ILE A 420 37.05 -62.75 -59.15
C ILE A 420 37.87 -61.85 -60.04
N ASP A 421 39.13 -61.61 -59.68
CA ASP A 421 40.20 -60.98 -60.46
C ASP A 421 41.55 -61.61 -60.08
N PRO A 422 42.33 -62.14 -61.01
CA PRO A 422 42.08 -62.21 -62.45
C PRO A 422 41.13 -63.35 -62.85
N VAL A 423 40.61 -63.30 -64.12
CA VAL A 423 39.62 -64.21 -64.68
C VAL A 423 40.23 -64.94 -65.89
N GLU A 424 40.11 -66.26 -65.96
CA GLU A 424 40.60 -67.06 -67.11
C GLU A 424 39.61 -66.89 -68.28
N VAL A 425 40.12 -66.68 -69.49
CA VAL A 425 39.34 -66.64 -70.74
C VAL A 425 38.50 -67.88 -70.90
N GLY A 426 37.24 -67.75 -71.23
CA GLY A 426 36.25 -68.81 -71.29
C GLY A 426 35.44 -69.04 -70.02
N THR A 427 35.86 -68.43 -68.93
CA THR A 427 35.14 -68.51 -67.63
C THR A 427 34.31 -67.24 -67.34
N ASN A 428 33.48 -67.29 -66.31
CA ASN A 428 32.61 -66.20 -65.92
C ASN A 428 33.15 -65.55 -64.65
N THR A 429 32.95 -64.21 -64.54
CA THR A 429 33.06 -63.50 -63.31
C THR A 429 31.71 -62.75 -63.00
N THR A 430 31.52 -62.35 -61.77
CA THR A 430 30.30 -61.62 -61.35
C THR A 430 30.71 -60.25 -60.83
N TYR A 431 30.12 -59.23 -61.39
CA TYR A 431 30.21 -57.88 -60.88
C TYR A 431 29.00 -57.60 -59.96
N VAL A 432 29.27 -57.09 -58.79
CA VAL A 432 28.27 -56.72 -57.81
C VAL A 432 28.17 -55.23 -57.79
N ILE A 433 27.04 -54.71 -58.24
CA ILE A 433 26.70 -53.28 -58.21
C ILE A 433 25.84 -53.01 -56.91
N THR A 434 26.31 -52.13 -56.06
CA THR A 434 25.59 -51.79 -54.86
C THR A 434 25.29 -50.29 -54.87
N VAL A 435 24.00 -49.93 -54.76
CA VAL A 435 23.55 -48.56 -54.55
C VAL A 435 23.07 -48.42 -53.13
N THR A 436 23.64 -47.47 -52.38
CA THR A 436 23.30 -47.21 -51.00
C THR A 436 22.76 -45.79 -50.88
N ASN A 437 21.52 -45.58 -50.40
CA ASN A 437 21.05 -44.27 -50.02
C ASN A 437 21.61 -43.91 -48.62
N GLN A 438 22.71 -43.15 -48.60
CA GLN A 438 23.33 -42.63 -47.36
C GLN A 438 22.61 -41.44 -46.79
N GLY A 439 21.67 -40.86 -47.54
CA GLY A 439 20.94 -39.65 -47.20
C GLY A 439 19.89 -39.82 -46.10
N SER A 440 19.07 -38.79 -45.93
CA SER A 440 17.92 -38.69 -45.00
C SER A 440 16.59 -38.57 -45.72
N ALA A 441 16.56 -38.54 -47.04
CA ALA A 441 15.35 -38.57 -47.85
C ALA A 441 15.36 -39.78 -48.78
N ILE A 442 14.18 -40.17 -49.26
CA ILE A 442 13.99 -41.18 -50.29
C ILE A 442 14.58 -40.66 -51.60
N ASP A 443 15.44 -41.45 -52.25
CA ASP A 443 15.81 -41.21 -53.63
C ASP A 443 14.89 -41.98 -54.59
N ARG A 444 14.69 -41.47 -55.80
CA ARG A 444 13.72 -42.00 -56.74
C ARG A 444 14.36 -42.10 -58.14
N ASP A 445 13.74 -42.95 -58.94
CA ASP A 445 14.09 -43.11 -60.35
C ASP A 445 15.58 -43.40 -60.54
N ILE A 446 16.06 -44.40 -59.77
CA ILE A 446 17.47 -44.80 -59.80
C ILE A 446 17.68 -45.64 -61.05
N ASP A 447 18.32 -45.04 -62.05
CA ASP A 447 18.60 -45.63 -63.35
C ASP A 447 20.08 -46.05 -63.44
N LEU A 448 20.32 -47.31 -63.80
CA LEU A 448 21.63 -47.87 -63.91
C LEU A 448 21.89 -48.38 -65.33
N LYS A 449 23.03 -48.00 -65.88
CA LYS A 449 23.47 -48.47 -67.19
C LYS A 449 24.88 -48.99 -67.08
N VAL A 450 25.11 -50.24 -67.54
CA VAL A 450 26.43 -50.86 -67.59
C VAL A 450 26.97 -50.81 -68.99
N THR A 451 28.26 -50.48 -69.14
CA THR A 451 28.99 -50.52 -70.37
C THR A 451 30.16 -51.51 -70.19
N LEU A 452 30.18 -52.55 -71.04
CA LEU A 452 31.24 -53.53 -71.12
C LEU A 452 32.28 -53.14 -72.20
N GLU A 453 33.47 -53.54 -72.05
CA GLU A 453 34.54 -53.44 -73.08
C GLU A 453 34.62 -54.69 -73.97
N ASP A 454 35.20 -54.53 -75.15
CA ASP A 454 35.43 -55.63 -76.03
C ASP A 454 36.23 -56.80 -75.35
N GLY A 455 35.77 -58.02 -75.52
CA GLY A 455 36.28 -59.19 -74.81
C GLY A 455 35.56 -59.55 -73.50
N ALA A 456 34.50 -58.81 -73.18
CA ALA A 456 33.58 -59.09 -72.06
C ALA A 456 32.18 -59.28 -72.63
N GLU A 457 31.50 -60.37 -72.37
CA GLU A 457 30.16 -60.72 -72.84
C GLU A 457 29.17 -60.88 -71.72
N PHE A 458 28.01 -60.22 -71.80
CA PHE A 458 26.91 -60.34 -70.80
C PHE A 458 26.31 -61.76 -70.86
N VAL A 459 26.23 -62.44 -69.72
CA VAL A 459 25.65 -63.78 -69.55
C VAL A 459 24.26 -63.73 -68.88
N SER A 460 24.20 -63.13 -67.79
CA SER A 460 22.95 -63.00 -67.01
C SER A 460 23.07 -61.90 -65.97
N GLY A 461 21.92 -61.42 -65.48
CA GLY A 461 21.88 -60.53 -64.37
C GLY A 461 20.73 -60.87 -63.39
N THR A 462 20.93 -60.57 -62.11
CA THR A 462 19.94 -60.72 -61.04
C THR A 462 19.99 -59.51 -60.15
N GLY A 463 18.82 -59.04 -59.72
CA GLY A 463 18.72 -57.87 -58.88
C GLY A 463 17.26 -57.52 -58.57
N PRO A 464 17.02 -56.39 -57.91
CA PRO A 464 15.67 -55.91 -57.57
C PRO A 464 14.85 -55.48 -58.80
N THR A 465 15.52 -55.25 -59.94
CA THR A 465 14.87 -54.83 -61.21
C THR A 465 15.29 -55.75 -62.35
N GLU A 466 14.52 -55.78 -63.41
CA GLU A 466 14.82 -56.56 -64.62
C GLU A 466 16.11 -56.05 -65.28
N ILE A 467 16.94 -57.02 -65.81
CA ILE A 467 18.22 -56.72 -66.43
C ILE A 467 18.23 -57.30 -67.84
N THR A 468 18.51 -56.44 -68.77
CA THR A 468 18.62 -56.84 -70.19
C THR A 468 19.97 -56.41 -70.75
N GLY A 469 20.64 -57.27 -71.61
CA GLY A 469 21.88 -56.91 -72.24
C GLY A 469 21.85 -57.11 -73.77
N GLU A 470 22.35 -56.12 -74.51
CA GLU A 470 22.51 -56.15 -75.95
C GLU A 470 23.89 -55.61 -76.32
N GLY A 471 24.72 -56.50 -76.83
CA GLY A 471 26.09 -56.13 -77.22
C GLY A 471 26.97 -55.78 -76.00
N MET A 472 27.53 -54.56 -75.99
CA MET A 472 28.39 -54.06 -74.93
C MET A 472 27.59 -53.21 -73.91
N VAL A 473 26.31 -53.16 -73.98
CA VAL A 473 25.46 -52.40 -73.06
C VAL A 473 24.54 -53.36 -72.29
N VAL A 474 24.45 -53.17 -70.98
CA VAL A 474 23.49 -53.84 -70.10
C VAL A 474 22.64 -52.77 -69.44
N ASP A 475 21.39 -52.83 -69.78
CA ASP A 475 20.37 -51.89 -69.22
C ASP A 475 19.64 -52.57 -68.03
N LEU A 476 19.56 -51.88 -66.94
CA LEU A 476 18.82 -52.30 -65.76
C LEU A 476 17.56 -51.43 -65.70
N LEU A 477 16.36 -52.04 -65.59
CA LEU A 477 15.15 -51.21 -65.38
C LEU A 477 15.33 -50.34 -64.12
N PRO A 478 14.88 -49.08 -64.18
CA PRO A 478 15.00 -48.15 -63.06
C PRO A 478 14.35 -48.71 -61.79
N LEU A 479 15.02 -48.49 -60.64
CA LEU A 479 14.45 -48.75 -59.33
C LEU A 479 13.63 -47.54 -58.88
N ASP A 480 12.32 -47.71 -58.65
CA ASP A 480 11.38 -46.64 -58.36
C ASP A 480 11.79 -45.78 -57.19
N SER A 481 12.33 -46.41 -56.13
CA SER A 481 12.75 -45.71 -54.94
C SER A 481 13.70 -46.48 -54.05
N LEU A 482 14.59 -45.77 -53.33
CA LEU A 482 15.47 -46.30 -52.32
C LEU A 482 15.34 -45.49 -51.02
N GLN A 483 14.83 -46.13 -49.98
CA GLN A 483 14.60 -45.48 -48.66
C GLN A 483 15.93 -45.04 -48.03
N PRO A 484 15.93 -44.05 -47.12
CA PRO A 484 17.10 -43.68 -46.35
C PRO A 484 17.76 -44.91 -45.71
N LYS A 485 19.08 -45.02 -45.85
CA LYS A 485 19.92 -46.10 -45.30
C LYS A 485 19.68 -47.49 -45.93
N GLN A 486 18.81 -47.63 -46.91
CA GLN A 486 18.63 -48.84 -47.67
C GLN A 486 19.71 -49.04 -48.71
N LYS A 487 19.94 -50.33 -49.06
CA LYS A 487 20.83 -50.77 -50.13
C LYS A 487 20.04 -51.60 -51.15
N ALA A 488 20.36 -51.39 -52.40
CA ALA A 488 19.92 -52.25 -53.51
C ALA A 488 21.15 -52.84 -54.19
N THR A 489 21.12 -54.12 -54.51
CA THR A 489 22.27 -54.83 -55.08
C THR A 489 21.88 -55.62 -56.33
N TRP A 490 22.64 -55.44 -57.37
CA TRP A 490 22.49 -56.17 -58.62
C TRP A 490 23.80 -57.00 -58.86
N GLN A 491 23.66 -58.16 -59.44
CA GLN A 491 24.77 -59.03 -59.82
C GLN A 491 24.73 -59.23 -61.33
N ILE A 492 25.82 -58.91 -62.00
CA ILE A 492 25.97 -59.06 -63.44
C ILE A 492 27.05 -60.09 -63.72
N VAL A 493 26.67 -61.17 -64.37
CA VAL A 493 27.58 -62.22 -64.77
C VAL A 493 28.10 -61.92 -66.17
N VAL A 494 29.41 -61.85 -66.29
CA VAL A 494 30.15 -61.57 -67.57
C VAL A 494 31.08 -62.67 -67.84
N LYS A 495 31.15 -63.10 -69.08
CA LYS A 495 32.13 -64.11 -69.60
C LYS A 495 33.34 -63.41 -70.21
N ALA A 496 34.49 -63.79 -69.81
CA ALA A 496 35.77 -63.40 -70.44
C ALA A 496 35.92 -64.05 -71.80
N THR A 497 36.01 -63.30 -72.89
CA THR A 497 36.16 -63.86 -74.25
C THR A 497 37.49 -63.50 -74.93
N ASN A 498 38.20 -62.48 -74.39
CA ASN A 498 39.51 -62.06 -74.87
C ASN A 498 40.36 -61.51 -73.72
N THR A 499 41.67 -61.67 -73.76
CA THR A 499 42.63 -61.24 -72.73
C THR A 499 42.77 -59.73 -72.64
N GLY A 500 43.20 -59.22 -71.48
CA GLY A 500 43.52 -57.82 -71.21
C GLY A 500 42.85 -57.26 -69.95
N ASP A 501 43.28 -56.06 -69.59
CA ASP A 501 42.70 -55.33 -68.51
C ASP A 501 41.35 -54.71 -69.04
N LYS A 502 40.23 -55.17 -68.49
CA LYS A 502 38.88 -54.80 -68.92
C LYS A 502 38.22 -53.91 -67.92
N ARG A 503 37.45 -52.91 -68.42
CA ARG A 503 36.72 -52.01 -67.59
C ARG A 503 35.23 -52.36 -67.60
N PHE A 504 34.64 -52.55 -66.40
CA PHE A 504 33.23 -52.67 -66.17
C PHE A 504 32.77 -51.32 -65.66
N ARG A 505 32.10 -50.54 -66.48
CA ARG A 505 31.64 -49.17 -66.14
C ARG A 505 30.14 -49.14 -65.87
N VAL A 506 29.78 -48.58 -64.73
CA VAL A 506 28.38 -48.31 -64.34
C VAL A 506 28.16 -46.83 -64.32
N GLU A 507 27.11 -46.42 -65.00
CA GLU A 507 26.52 -45.05 -64.92
C GLU A 507 25.26 -45.14 -64.11
N MET A 508 25.10 -44.18 -63.19
CA MET A 508 23.89 -44.03 -62.35
C MET A 508 23.34 -42.63 -62.48
N ASP A 509 22.06 -42.55 -62.78
CA ASP A 509 21.28 -41.31 -62.67
C ASP A 509 20.11 -41.48 -61.70
N THR A 510 19.65 -40.42 -61.09
CA THR A 510 18.47 -40.41 -60.19
C THR A 510 17.72 -39.12 -60.34
N ALA A 511 16.46 -39.08 -59.86
CA ALA A 511 15.64 -37.88 -59.85
C ALA A 511 16.28 -36.66 -59.12
N GLN A 512 17.33 -36.91 -58.33
CA GLN A 512 17.98 -35.87 -57.53
C GLN A 512 19.35 -35.45 -58.03
N LEU A 513 19.97 -36.27 -58.88
CA LEU A 513 21.28 -35.95 -59.43
C LEU A 513 21.14 -34.92 -60.56
N THR A 514 21.98 -33.93 -60.57
CA THR A 514 22.04 -32.94 -61.65
C THR A 514 22.87 -33.42 -62.85
N ARG A 515 23.61 -34.47 -62.65
CA ARG A 515 24.43 -35.15 -63.67
C ARG A 515 24.68 -36.61 -63.20
N PRO A 516 24.80 -37.58 -64.11
CA PRO A 516 25.09 -38.96 -63.79
C PRO A 516 26.41 -39.13 -62.99
N VAL A 517 26.44 -40.14 -62.16
CA VAL A 517 27.63 -40.60 -61.43
C VAL A 517 28.15 -41.84 -62.12
N PHE A 518 29.46 -42.01 -62.15
CA PHE A 518 30.14 -43.17 -62.78
C PHE A 518 31.01 -43.87 -61.77
N GLU A 519 30.96 -45.20 -61.83
CA GLU A 519 31.92 -46.09 -61.18
C GLU A 519 32.50 -47.07 -62.16
N THR A 520 33.78 -47.47 -62.00
CA THR A 520 34.48 -48.36 -62.95
C THR A 520 35.29 -49.36 -62.15
N GLU A 521 35.04 -50.61 -62.41
CA GLU A 521 35.85 -51.77 -61.90
C GLU A 521 36.75 -52.26 -63.01
N ALA A 522 38.01 -52.60 -62.65
CA ALA A 522 39.02 -53.10 -63.55
C ALA A 522 39.29 -54.58 -63.25
N THR A 523 39.15 -55.44 -64.25
CA THR A 523 39.39 -56.89 -64.10
C THR A 523 40.34 -57.36 -65.15
N ASN A 524 41.33 -58.08 -64.75
CA ASN A 524 42.35 -58.67 -65.67
C ASN A 524 41.87 -59.99 -66.20
N PHE A 525 41.66 -60.10 -67.52
CA PHE A 525 41.35 -61.37 -68.23
C PHE A 525 42.62 -61.96 -68.79
N TYR A 526 42.93 -63.24 -68.47
CA TYR A 526 44.16 -63.97 -68.85
C TYR A 526 43.83 -65.29 -69.49
N GLU A 527 44.84 -65.88 -70.24
CA GLU A 527 44.78 -67.24 -70.84
C GLU A 527 45.20 -68.27 -69.83
#